data_38891842be8be7cc72008a2c40a5a9c0
#
_entry.id   38891842be8be7cc72008a2c40a5a9c0
#
_cell.length_a   1.000
_cell.length_b   1.000
_cell.length_c   1.000
_cell.angle_alpha   90.00
_cell.angle_beta   90.00
_cell.angle_gamma   90.00
#
_symmetry.space_group_name_H-M   'P 1'
#
loop_
_entity.id
_entity.type
_entity.pdbx_description
1 polymer ?
#
loop_
_entity_poly.entity_id
_entity_poly.type
_entity_poly.pdbx_seq_one_letter_code
_entity_poly.pdbx_strand_id
1 'polypeptide(L)'
;MLLKKLIKNLPKVKKNVTVKGLAVDSKKIKKGFIFFAIRGFKSNGERFIKEAIEKGAIAIVCSKHCSFSHEEIPILKSTNTRHLLSEVSSKFYKLKPKNIIAITGTNGKTSVTDLFYQILKNNNIPVAPSGTLGLKY
;
A
#
# COMPACT_ATOMS: atom_id res chain seq x y z
N MET A 1 -2.04 14.82 0.29
CA MET A 1 -1.14 15.02 -0.88
C MET A 1 -1.96 14.97 -2.16
N LEU A 2 -1.66 15.76 -3.19
CA LEU A 2 -2.47 15.75 -4.43
C LEU A 2 -2.25 14.47 -5.23
N LEU A 3 -3.32 13.87 -5.76
CA LEU A 3 -3.28 12.64 -6.55
C LEU A 3 -2.33 12.74 -7.75
N LYS A 4 -2.30 13.87 -8.43
CA LYS A 4 -1.40 14.13 -9.58
C LYS A 4 0.10 14.10 -9.24
N LYS A 5 0.47 14.34 -7.97
CA LYS A 5 1.87 14.25 -7.51
C LYS A 5 2.28 12.81 -7.19
N LEU A 6 1.31 11.94 -6.91
CA LEU A 6 1.54 10.53 -6.57
C LEU A 6 1.64 9.65 -7.81
N ILE A 7 0.75 9.88 -8.77
CA ILE A 7 0.61 9.02 -9.95
C ILE A 7 0.74 9.88 -11.21
N LYS A 8 1.64 9.50 -12.09
CA LYS A 8 1.77 10.05 -13.43
C LYS A 8 0.69 9.42 -14.34
N ASN A 9 0.31 10.10 -15.42
CA ASN A 9 -0.65 9.61 -16.41
C ASN A 9 -2.07 9.34 -15.87
N LEU A 10 -2.56 10.24 -15.03
CA LEU A 10 -3.96 10.21 -14.61
C LEU A 10 -4.90 10.50 -15.78
N PRO A 11 -6.01 9.76 -15.94
CA PRO A 11 -7.11 10.16 -16.80
C PRO A 11 -7.54 11.59 -16.47
N LYS A 12 -8.11 12.32 -17.46
CA LYS A 12 -8.45 13.76 -17.33
C LYS A 12 -9.36 14.11 -16.13
N VAL A 13 -10.00 13.12 -15.51
CA VAL A 13 -10.96 13.27 -14.42
C VAL A 13 -10.25 13.53 -13.08
N LYS A 14 -10.56 14.64 -12.44
CA LYS A 14 -10.22 14.99 -11.04
C LYS A 14 -8.73 14.96 -10.64
N LYS A 15 -7.87 15.61 -11.41
CA LYS A 15 -6.41 15.71 -11.11
C LYS A 15 -6.06 16.38 -9.76
N ASN A 16 -6.94 17.22 -9.23
CA ASN A 16 -6.67 18.06 -8.04
C ASN A 16 -7.30 17.52 -6.76
N VAL A 17 -7.48 16.21 -6.65
CA VAL A 17 -8.05 15.59 -5.44
C VAL A 17 -6.94 15.31 -4.43
N THR A 18 -7.21 15.63 -3.15
CA THR A 18 -6.28 15.33 -2.04
C THR A 18 -6.43 13.90 -1.60
N VAL A 19 -5.32 13.16 -1.66
CA VAL A 19 -5.20 11.79 -1.14
C VAL A 19 -4.95 11.86 0.36
N LYS A 20 -5.76 11.15 1.14
CA LYS A 20 -5.65 11.04 2.61
C LYS A 20 -5.03 9.74 3.08
N GLY A 21 -5.01 8.70 2.25
CA GLY A 21 -4.42 7.41 2.58
C GLY A 21 -4.41 6.43 1.42
N LEU A 22 -3.74 5.30 1.63
CA LEU A 22 -3.60 4.19 0.68
C LEU A 22 -4.12 2.92 1.36
N ALA A 23 -4.83 2.06 0.64
CA ALA A 23 -5.27 0.78 1.18
C ALA A 23 -5.28 -0.32 0.09
N VAL A 24 -5.03 -1.55 0.54
CA VAL A 24 -5.14 -2.79 -0.26
C VAL A 24 -6.31 -3.66 0.20
N ASP A 25 -6.90 -3.32 1.35
CA ASP A 25 -8.05 -3.98 1.93
C ASP A 25 -9.24 -3.03 1.89
N SER A 26 -10.34 -3.43 1.22
CA SER A 26 -11.58 -2.63 1.10
C SER A 26 -12.19 -2.28 2.46
N LYS A 27 -12.00 -3.15 3.46
CA LYS A 27 -12.48 -2.91 4.82
C LYS A 27 -11.78 -1.73 5.52
N LYS A 28 -10.55 -1.41 5.10
CA LYS A 28 -9.74 -0.31 5.66
C LYS A 28 -9.89 1.00 4.89
N ILE A 29 -10.70 1.03 3.84
CA ILE A 29 -10.96 2.24 3.07
C ILE A 29 -11.70 3.28 3.92
N LYS A 30 -11.24 4.52 3.82
CA LYS A 30 -11.88 5.72 4.34
C LYS A 30 -11.97 6.76 3.23
N LYS A 31 -12.86 7.74 3.40
CA LYS A 31 -13.05 8.84 2.44
C LYS A 31 -11.72 9.54 2.11
N GLY A 32 -11.39 9.61 0.83
CA GLY A 32 -10.15 10.20 0.36
C GLY A 32 -8.98 9.23 0.16
N PHE A 33 -9.21 7.91 0.28
CA PHE A 33 -8.17 6.90 0.06
C PHE A 33 -8.07 6.49 -1.41
N ILE A 34 -6.87 6.02 -1.78
CA ILE A 34 -6.66 5.25 -3.01
C ILE A 34 -6.77 3.76 -2.67
N PHE A 35 -7.58 3.03 -3.40
CA PHE A 35 -7.67 1.58 -3.27
C PHE A 35 -6.80 0.89 -4.32
N PHE A 36 -5.92 0.01 -3.88
CA PHE A 36 -5.10 -0.84 -4.74
C PHE A 36 -5.71 -2.24 -4.81
N ALA A 37 -6.44 -2.52 -5.88
CA ALA A 37 -7.09 -3.80 -6.14
C ALA A 37 -6.07 -4.85 -6.61
N ILE A 38 -5.28 -5.38 -5.69
CA ILE A 38 -4.21 -6.32 -5.97
C ILE A 38 -4.76 -7.73 -6.11
N ARG A 39 -4.36 -8.43 -7.17
CA ARG A 39 -4.62 -9.87 -7.31
C ARG A 39 -3.66 -10.64 -6.39
N GLY A 40 -4.22 -11.28 -5.37
CA GLY A 40 -3.52 -12.16 -4.44
C GLY A 40 -3.65 -13.64 -4.84
N PHE A 41 -2.97 -14.51 -4.09
CA PHE A 41 -3.07 -15.97 -4.28
C PHE A 41 -4.46 -16.52 -3.94
N LYS A 42 -5.05 -16.05 -2.84
CA LYS A 42 -6.34 -16.54 -2.32
C LYS A 42 -7.54 -15.72 -2.80
N SER A 43 -7.33 -14.47 -3.17
CA SER A 43 -8.44 -13.57 -3.56
C SER A 43 -8.00 -12.58 -4.62
N ASN A 44 -8.95 -12.18 -5.48
CA ASN A 44 -8.76 -11.11 -6.44
C ASN A 44 -9.32 -9.81 -5.85
N GLY A 45 -8.43 -8.84 -5.55
CA GLY A 45 -8.81 -7.54 -5.00
C GLY A 45 -9.77 -6.75 -5.89
N GLU A 46 -9.85 -7.05 -7.18
CA GLU A 46 -10.76 -6.38 -8.13
C GLU A 46 -12.24 -6.62 -7.80
N ARG A 47 -12.58 -7.71 -7.12
CA ARG A 47 -13.95 -8.01 -6.65
C ARG A 47 -14.45 -6.98 -5.63
N PHE A 48 -13.55 -6.29 -4.96
CA PHE A 48 -13.87 -5.34 -3.88
C PHE A 48 -13.85 -3.88 -4.33
N ILE A 49 -13.75 -3.62 -5.65
CA ILE A 49 -13.70 -2.25 -6.19
C ILE A 49 -14.98 -1.49 -5.87
N LYS A 50 -16.16 -2.10 -6.06
CA LYS A 50 -17.44 -1.46 -5.77
C LYS A 50 -17.54 -1.06 -4.29
N GLU A 51 -17.25 -2.00 -3.38
CA GLU A 51 -17.23 -1.75 -1.95
C GLU A 51 -16.25 -0.62 -1.56
N ALA A 52 -15.06 -0.58 -2.19
CA ALA A 52 -14.09 0.48 -1.93
C ALA A 52 -14.59 1.86 -2.37
N ILE A 53 -15.31 1.94 -3.49
CA ILE A 53 -15.93 3.19 -3.98
C ILE A 53 -17.03 3.65 -3.03
N GLU A 54 -17.92 2.76 -2.61
CA GLU A 54 -19.00 3.04 -1.65
C GLU A 54 -18.46 3.57 -0.32
N LYS A 55 -17.30 3.08 0.13
CA LYS A 55 -16.58 3.55 1.32
C LYS A 55 -15.79 4.85 1.11
N GLY A 56 -15.84 5.42 -0.09
CA GLY A 56 -15.26 6.73 -0.38
C GLY A 56 -13.83 6.71 -0.92
N ALA A 57 -13.42 5.64 -1.59
CA ALA A 57 -12.20 5.65 -2.39
C ALA A 57 -12.31 6.71 -3.49
N ILE A 58 -11.27 7.49 -3.67
CA ILE A 58 -11.20 8.58 -4.65
C ILE A 58 -10.47 8.22 -5.94
N ALA A 59 -9.80 7.09 -5.94
CA ALA A 59 -9.14 6.49 -7.10
C ALA A 59 -8.95 5.00 -6.85
N ILE A 60 -8.97 4.22 -7.92
CA ILE A 60 -8.74 2.78 -7.90
C ILE A 60 -7.51 2.47 -8.76
N VAL A 61 -6.63 1.64 -8.26
CA VAL A 61 -5.54 1.04 -9.04
C VAL A 61 -5.81 -0.45 -9.21
N CYS A 62 -5.87 -0.93 -10.43
CA CYS A 62 -6.16 -2.33 -10.75
C CYS A 62 -5.24 -2.88 -11.84
N SER A 63 -5.37 -4.16 -12.16
CA SER A 63 -4.65 -4.79 -13.27
C SER A 63 -5.04 -4.17 -14.61
N LYS A 64 -4.12 -4.18 -15.58
CA LYS A 64 -4.42 -3.76 -16.96
C LYS A 64 -5.57 -4.54 -17.61
N HIS A 65 -5.82 -5.76 -17.15
CA HIS A 65 -6.89 -6.64 -17.64
C HIS A 65 -8.22 -6.45 -16.91
N CYS A 66 -8.29 -5.56 -15.91
CA CYS A 66 -9.54 -5.26 -15.21
C CYS A 66 -10.51 -4.57 -16.17
N SER A 67 -11.71 -5.13 -16.31
CA SER A 67 -12.77 -4.57 -17.17
C SER A 67 -13.57 -3.45 -16.46
N PHE A 68 -13.36 -3.25 -15.15
CA PHE A 68 -14.12 -2.27 -14.39
C PHE A 68 -13.84 -0.85 -14.89
N SER A 69 -14.88 -0.07 -15.01
CA SER A 69 -14.87 1.36 -15.33
C SER A 69 -15.83 2.12 -14.42
N HIS A 70 -15.59 3.40 -14.23
CA HIS A 70 -16.46 4.29 -13.46
C HIS A 70 -16.38 5.70 -14.03
N GLU A 71 -17.49 6.40 -14.09
CA GLU A 71 -17.57 7.73 -14.73
C GLU A 71 -16.86 8.81 -13.91
N GLU A 72 -17.02 8.78 -12.59
CA GLU A 72 -16.49 9.81 -11.70
C GLU A 72 -15.17 9.46 -11.02
N ILE A 73 -14.93 8.18 -10.73
CA ILE A 73 -13.74 7.72 -10.02
C ILE A 73 -12.69 7.25 -11.01
N PRO A 74 -11.48 7.83 -11.01
CA PRO A 74 -10.42 7.42 -11.91
C PRO A 74 -9.98 5.99 -11.61
N ILE A 75 -10.05 5.15 -12.65
CA ILE A 75 -9.57 3.76 -12.63
C ILE A 75 -8.22 3.72 -13.35
N LEU A 76 -7.18 3.46 -12.59
CA LEU A 76 -5.80 3.42 -13.05
C LEU A 76 -5.39 1.98 -13.31
N LYS A 77 -5.18 1.65 -14.58
CA LYS A 77 -4.77 0.32 -15.01
C LYS A 77 -3.25 0.21 -15.01
N SER A 78 -2.70 -0.82 -14.37
CA SER A 78 -1.26 -1.07 -14.25
C SER A 78 -0.90 -2.50 -14.64
N THR A 79 0.22 -2.67 -15.29
CA THR A 79 0.80 -4.00 -15.56
C THR A 79 1.32 -4.65 -14.29
N ASN A 80 1.76 -3.85 -13.32
CA ASN A 80 2.22 -4.32 -12.02
C ASN A 80 1.67 -3.43 -10.89
N THR A 81 0.50 -3.79 -10.36
CA THR A 81 -0.18 -3.05 -9.28
C THR A 81 0.61 -3.03 -7.98
N ARG A 82 1.41 -4.08 -7.70
CA ARG A 82 2.26 -4.14 -6.48
C ARG A 82 3.42 -3.16 -6.58
N HIS A 83 4.07 -3.09 -7.73
CA HIS A 83 5.15 -2.13 -7.97
C HIS A 83 4.62 -0.69 -7.87
N LEU A 84 3.47 -0.41 -8.49
CA LEU A 84 2.87 0.91 -8.41
C LEU A 84 2.45 1.29 -6.99
N LEU A 85 1.95 0.32 -6.19
CA LEU A 85 1.69 0.54 -4.77
C LEU A 85 2.96 0.94 -4.01
N SER A 86 4.06 0.22 -4.23
CA SER A 86 5.36 0.52 -3.60
C SER A 86 5.85 1.94 -3.96
N GLU A 87 5.79 2.29 -5.23
CA GLU A 87 6.18 3.62 -5.73
C GLU A 87 5.32 4.74 -5.12
N VAL A 88 3.99 4.56 -5.12
CA VAL A 88 3.04 5.54 -4.56
C VAL A 88 3.21 5.66 -3.05
N SER A 89 3.40 4.53 -2.35
CA SER A 89 3.65 4.52 -0.91
C SER A 89 4.92 5.27 -0.54
N SER A 90 5.99 5.04 -1.30
CA SER A 90 7.27 5.75 -1.11
C SER A 90 7.17 7.27 -1.27
N LYS A 91 6.27 7.74 -2.15
CA LYS A 91 6.01 9.18 -2.33
C LYS A 91 5.04 9.73 -1.29
N PHE A 92 4.07 8.92 -0.85
CA PHE A 92 3.04 9.34 0.10
C PHE A 92 3.59 9.42 1.52
N TYR A 93 4.29 8.40 1.98
CA TYR A 93 4.93 8.35 3.30
C TYR A 93 6.35 8.91 3.21
N LYS A 94 6.52 10.16 3.62
CA LYS A 94 7.81 10.86 3.52
C LYS A 94 8.83 10.41 4.56
N LEU A 95 8.36 10.04 5.75
CA LEU A 95 9.22 9.53 6.81
C LEU A 95 9.65 8.11 6.49
N LYS A 96 10.95 7.88 6.45
CA LYS A 96 11.57 6.57 6.18
C LYS A 96 12.58 6.26 7.26
N PRO A 97 12.72 4.99 7.65
CA PRO A 97 13.79 4.59 8.54
C PRO A 97 15.14 4.88 7.88
N LYS A 98 16.11 5.33 8.67
CA LYS A 98 17.48 5.61 8.21
C LYS A 98 18.16 4.31 7.71
N ASN A 99 17.95 3.22 8.45
CA ASN A 99 18.49 1.91 8.13
C ASN A 99 17.36 0.89 7.99
N ILE A 100 17.44 0.03 6.99
CA ILE A 100 16.53 -1.09 6.78
C ILE A 100 17.38 -2.36 6.66
N ILE A 101 17.09 -3.33 7.51
CA ILE A 101 17.76 -4.64 7.51
C ILE A 101 16.72 -5.68 7.12
N ALA A 102 17.02 -6.46 6.08
CA ALA A 102 16.18 -7.55 5.63
C ALA A 102 16.78 -8.90 6.04
N ILE A 103 15.97 -9.75 6.66
CA ILE A 103 16.36 -11.10 7.09
C ILE A 103 15.59 -12.10 6.24
N THR A 104 16.31 -12.95 5.50
CA THR A 104 15.75 -13.99 4.65
C THR A 104 16.30 -15.37 5.04
N GLY A 105 15.65 -16.43 4.59
CA GLY A 105 16.03 -17.82 4.86
C GLY A 105 14.81 -18.74 4.90
N THR A 106 15.03 -20.03 4.90
CA THR A 106 13.98 -21.05 5.03
C THR A 106 13.45 -21.12 6.47
N ASN A 107 14.36 -21.17 7.46
CA ASN A 107 14.05 -21.25 8.89
C ASN A 107 14.73 -20.12 9.67
N GLY A 108 14.32 -19.89 10.92
CA GLY A 108 14.98 -19.00 11.86
C GLY A 108 14.76 -17.50 11.66
N LYS A 109 14.10 -17.06 10.56
CA LYS A 109 13.90 -15.63 10.25
C LYS A 109 13.31 -14.85 11.42
N THR A 110 12.23 -15.35 12.00
CA THR A 110 11.52 -14.70 13.11
C THR A 110 12.41 -14.63 14.36
N SER A 111 13.12 -15.73 14.68
CA SER A 111 14.01 -15.78 15.84
C SER A 111 15.18 -14.81 15.72
N VAL A 112 15.83 -14.76 14.55
CA VAL A 112 16.91 -13.80 14.29
C VAL A 112 16.40 -12.35 14.34
N THR A 113 15.23 -12.08 13.77
CA THR A 113 14.61 -10.76 13.82
C THR A 113 14.32 -10.33 15.26
N ASP A 114 13.76 -11.23 16.07
CA ASP A 114 13.42 -10.93 17.46
C ASP A 114 14.68 -10.73 18.32
N LEU A 115 15.69 -11.58 18.17
CA LEU A 115 16.97 -11.42 18.85
C LEU A 115 17.63 -10.08 18.50
N PHE A 116 17.68 -9.74 17.21
CA PHE A 116 18.24 -8.49 16.75
C PHE A 116 17.47 -7.27 17.32
N TYR A 117 16.15 -7.37 17.36
CA TYR A 117 15.29 -6.35 17.99
C TYR A 117 15.63 -6.18 19.47
N GLN A 118 15.76 -7.28 20.23
CA GLN A 118 16.09 -7.22 21.66
C GLN A 118 17.46 -6.58 21.91
N ILE A 119 18.47 -6.96 21.12
CA ILE A 119 19.83 -6.40 21.23
C ILE A 119 19.79 -4.89 21.03
N LEU A 120 19.15 -4.41 19.96
CA LEU A 120 19.09 -2.97 19.68
C LEU A 120 18.26 -2.22 20.72
N LYS A 121 17.13 -2.79 21.14
CA LYS A 121 16.26 -2.19 22.17
C LYS A 121 17.00 -2.06 23.52
N ASN A 122 17.73 -3.08 23.95
CA ASN A 122 18.49 -3.05 25.19
C ASN A 122 19.64 -2.03 25.16
N ASN A 123 20.11 -1.68 23.96
CA ASN A 123 21.11 -0.63 23.77
C ASN A 123 20.46 0.76 23.48
N ASN A 124 19.17 0.94 23.72
CA ASN A 124 18.42 2.18 23.48
C ASN A 124 18.47 2.67 22.02
N ILE A 125 18.65 1.76 21.06
CA ILE A 125 18.65 2.09 19.64
C ILE A 125 17.21 1.95 19.11
N PRO A 126 16.60 3.02 18.55
CA PRO A 126 15.26 2.96 18.00
C PRO A 126 15.16 1.92 16.88
N VAL A 127 14.30 0.93 17.07
CA VAL A 127 14.12 -0.20 16.14
C VAL A 127 12.67 -0.68 16.13
N ALA A 128 12.18 -1.06 14.97
CA ALA A 128 10.86 -1.64 14.80
C ALA A 128 10.93 -2.83 13.85
N PRO A 129 10.78 -4.07 14.34
CA PRO A 129 10.71 -5.24 13.48
C PRO A 129 9.33 -5.34 12.81
N SER A 130 9.32 -5.78 11.56
CA SER A 130 8.10 -6.08 10.81
C SER A 130 8.20 -7.48 10.23
N GLY A 131 7.24 -8.34 10.52
CA GLY A 131 7.24 -9.73 10.05
C GLY A 131 5.94 -10.47 10.39
N THR A 132 6.01 -11.79 10.49
CA THR A 132 4.85 -12.65 10.80
C THR A 132 4.18 -12.35 12.14
N LEU A 133 4.93 -11.80 13.10
CA LEU A 133 4.43 -11.36 14.40
C LEU A 133 3.87 -9.92 14.38
N GLY A 134 3.73 -9.33 13.19
CA GLY A 134 3.28 -7.95 13.04
C GLY A 134 4.41 -6.93 13.20
N LEU A 135 4.02 -5.70 13.54
CA LEU A 135 4.92 -4.58 13.84
C LEU A 135 5.03 -4.44 15.36
N LYS A 136 6.26 -4.45 15.88
CA LYS A 136 6.55 -4.15 17.29
C LYS A 136 7.24 -2.77 17.39
N TYR A 137 6.98 -2.00 18.44
CA TYR A 137 7.61 -0.71 18.74
C TYR A 137 7.62 -0.42 20.23
#